data_b84793f4a7bad97f9d3e8575c6a4c996
#
_entry.id   b84793f4a7bad97f9d3e8575c6a4c996
#
_cell.length_a   1.000
_cell.length_b   1.000
_cell.length_c   1.000
_cell.angle_alpha   90.00
_cell.angle_beta   90.00
_cell.angle_gamma   90.00
#
_symmetry.space_group_name_H-M   'P 1'
#
loop_
_entity.id
_entity.type
_entity.pdbx_description
1 polymer ?
#
loop_
_entity_poly.entity_id
_entity_poly.type
_entity_poly.pdbx_seq_one_letter_code
_entity_poly.pdbx_strand_id
1 'polypeptide(L)'
;MNMKKINFYEYLPQRFAATSEQIVKVRNLIYNFKSGRKEAANFAADLIVRLMWNWYGHKCNEYTIACVPASSNAEYRHRFSYFSHVVACRCQQDNAMQHIKILGKREALHRTANHVVQDNSNYHIVFDKEFFAGRKVIIFDDLVTTGTTAENFASLLQEAGAEVMGALFIAKSVKGISKKLYNQYK
;
A
#
# COMPACT_ATOMS: atom_id res chain seq x y z
N MET A 1 -4.05 -17.66 -5.83
CA MET A 1 -5.18 -16.80 -6.28
C MET A 1 -4.61 -15.54 -6.94
N ASN A 2 -5.07 -15.17 -8.14
CA ASN A 2 -4.49 -14.00 -8.82
C ASN A 2 -5.24 -12.73 -8.37
N MET A 3 -4.77 -12.12 -7.26
CA MET A 3 -5.36 -10.90 -6.72
C MET A 3 -5.20 -9.72 -7.70
N LYS A 4 -6.29 -8.99 -7.98
CA LYS A 4 -6.26 -7.79 -8.83
C LYS A 4 -5.38 -6.72 -8.18
N LYS A 5 -4.37 -6.25 -8.91
CA LYS A 5 -3.44 -5.21 -8.46
C LYS A 5 -3.54 -4.01 -9.39
N ILE A 6 -3.70 -2.82 -8.82
CA ILE A 6 -3.82 -1.56 -9.57
C ILE A 6 -2.86 -0.54 -9.01
N ASN A 7 -2.15 0.13 -9.89
CA ASN A 7 -1.29 1.26 -9.60
C ASN A 7 -1.69 2.47 -10.47
N PHE A 8 -1.55 3.66 -9.93
CA PHE A 8 -1.87 4.91 -10.65
C PHE A 8 -0.68 5.42 -11.47
N TYR A 9 0.55 5.22 -10.97
CA TYR A 9 1.77 5.74 -11.59
C TYR A 9 2.81 4.65 -11.80
N GLU A 10 3.78 4.94 -12.69
CA GLU A 10 5.05 4.22 -12.77
C GLU A 10 6.13 4.97 -11.97
N TYR A 11 6.82 4.25 -11.10
CA TYR A 11 7.92 4.78 -10.30
C TYR A 11 9.25 4.33 -10.90
N LEU A 12 10.03 5.28 -11.42
CA LEU A 12 11.40 5.02 -11.88
C LEU A 12 12.36 5.24 -10.69
N PRO A 13 13.05 4.19 -10.18
CA PRO A 13 13.97 4.32 -9.06
C PRO A 13 15.07 5.36 -9.27
N GLN A 14 15.57 5.97 -8.18
CA GLN A 14 16.56 7.07 -8.24
C GLN A 14 17.87 6.70 -8.94
N ARG A 15 18.25 5.42 -8.96
CA ARG A 15 19.43 4.93 -9.70
C ARG A 15 19.35 5.15 -11.22
N PHE A 16 18.18 5.44 -11.77
CA PHE A 16 17.97 5.82 -13.16
C PHE A 16 17.85 7.34 -13.28
N ALA A 17 18.36 7.92 -14.37
CA ALA A 17 18.25 9.35 -14.60
C ALA A 17 16.78 9.79 -14.72
N ALA A 18 16.42 10.94 -14.14
CA ALA A 18 15.11 11.55 -14.32
C ALA A 18 15.12 12.33 -15.64
N THR A 19 14.41 11.81 -16.65
CA THR A 19 14.33 12.42 -18.00
C THR A 19 13.12 13.33 -18.18
N SER A 20 12.26 13.44 -17.17
CA SER A 20 11.07 14.31 -17.20
C SER A 20 10.68 14.78 -15.81
N GLU A 21 9.98 15.92 -15.76
CA GLU A 21 9.40 16.50 -14.54
C GLU A 21 8.42 15.51 -13.86
N GLN A 22 7.68 14.72 -14.66
CA GLN A 22 6.74 13.75 -14.15
C GLN A 22 7.43 12.65 -13.31
N ILE A 23 8.61 12.19 -13.73
CA ILE A 23 9.40 11.22 -12.93
C ILE A 23 9.75 11.81 -11.57
N VAL A 24 10.15 13.08 -11.55
CA VAL A 24 10.48 13.80 -10.30
C VAL A 24 9.25 13.94 -9.43
N LYS A 25 8.10 14.30 -9.99
CA LYS A 25 6.82 14.42 -9.25
C LYS A 25 6.41 13.11 -8.60
N VAL A 26 6.48 11.98 -9.32
CA VAL A 26 6.14 10.66 -8.75
C VAL A 26 7.13 10.25 -7.65
N ARG A 27 8.44 10.50 -7.85
CA ARG A 27 9.45 10.23 -6.81
C ARG A 27 9.17 11.03 -5.54
N ASN A 28 8.89 12.33 -5.69
CA ASN A 28 8.57 13.21 -4.58
C ASN A 28 7.27 12.80 -3.88
N LEU A 29 6.26 12.38 -4.63
CA LEU A 29 5.01 11.86 -4.07
C LEU A 29 5.27 10.64 -3.17
N ILE A 30 5.99 9.63 -3.67
CA ILE A 30 6.31 8.42 -2.90
C ILE A 30 7.17 8.75 -1.67
N TYR A 31 8.19 9.61 -1.83
CA TYR A 31 9.04 10.03 -0.72
C TYR A 31 8.25 10.76 0.36
N ASN A 32 7.44 11.75 -0.02
CA ASN A 32 6.63 12.53 0.90
C ASN A 32 5.56 11.68 1.59
N PHE A 33 4.95 10.73 0.87
CA PHE A 33 4.00 9.79 1.45
C PHE A 33 4.69 8.91 2.52
N LYS A 34 5.85 8.33 2.22
CA LYS A 34 6.65 7.53 3.18
C LYS A 34 7.07 8.33 4.41
N SER A 35 7.31 9.62 4.23
CA SER A 35 7.64 10.56 5.32
C SER A 35 6.40 11.06 6.10
N GLY A 36 5.22 10.49 5.86
CA GLY A 36 3.99 10.84 6.59
C GLY A 36 3.46 12.24 6.32
N ARG A 37 3.86 12.90 5.21
CA ARG A 37 3.38 14.25 4.87
C ARG A 37 1.90 14.22 4.50
N LYS A 38 1.10 15.05 5.16
CA LYS A 38 -0.36 15.07 4.99
C LYS A 38 -0.82 15.42 3.58
N GLU A 39 -0.09 16.30 2.89
CA GLU A 39 -0.40 16.69 1.51
C GLU A 39 -0.29 15.48 0.56
N ALA A 40 0.76 14.70 0.69
CA ALA A 40 0.95 13.48 -0.10
C ALA A 40 -0.08 12.40 0.27
N ALA A 41 -0.42 12.28 1.55
CA ALA A 41 -1.44 11.35 2.02
C ALA A 41 -2.85 11.75 1.51
N ASN A 42 -3.20 13.03 1.52
CA ASN A 42 -4.45 13.54 0.94
C ASN A 42 -4.52 13.28 -0.56
N PHE A 43 -3.44 13.55 -1.29
CA PHE A 43 -3.38 13.29 -2.73
C PHE A 43 -3.58 11.79 -3.03
N ALA A 44 -2.89 10.91 -2.30
CA ALA A 44 -3.07 9.46 -2.42
C ALA A 44 -4.51 9.04 -2.06
N ALA A 45 -5.08 9.60 -1.00
CA ALA A 45 -6.46 9.33 -0.61
C ALA A 45 -7.46 9.76 -1.70
N ASP A 46 -7.26 10.91 -2.35
CA ASP A 46 -8.10 11.37 -3.46
C ASP A 46 -8.11 10.36 -4.63
N LEU A 47 -6.96 9.79 -4.96
CA LEU A 47 -6.85 8.75 -6.00
C LEU A 47 -7.67 7.51 -5.62
N ILE A 48 -7.51 7.01 -4.39
CA ILE A 48 -8.19 5.82 -3.91
C ILE A 48 -9.70 6.05 -3.81
N VAL A 49 -10.13 7.15 -3.21
CA VAL A 49 -11.55 7.49 -3.04
C VAL A 49 -12.25 7.59 -4.39
N ARG A 50 -11.67 8.31 -5.36
CA ARG A 50 -12.23 8.42 -6.73
C ARG A 50 -12.37 7.04 -7.37
N LEU A 51 -11.37 6.16 -7.23
CA LEU A 51 -11.41 4.82 -7.80
C LEU A 51 -12.51 3.96 -7.14
N MET A 52 -12.61 4.01 -5.81
CA MET A 52 -13.63 3.29 -5.05
C MET A 52 -15.05 3.74 -5.42
N TRP A 53 -15.29 5.06 -5.50
CA TRP A 53 -16.56 5.60 -5.94
C TRP A 53 -16.90 5.25 -7.38
N ASN A 54 -15.93 5.26 -8.30
CA ASN A 54 -16.13 4.86 -9.69
C ASN A 54 -16.51 3.39 -9.84
N TRP A 55 -15.99 2.52 -8.97
CA TRP A 55 -16.24 1.08 -9.08
C TRP A 55 -17.47 0.63 -8.32
N TYR A 56 -17.69 1.20 -7.15
CA TYR A 56 -18.66 0.69 -6.19
C TYR A 56 -19.78 1.68 -5.85
N GLY A 57 -19.62 2.97 -6.19
CA GLY A 57 -20.57 4.00 -5.81
C GLY A 57 -20.80 4.02 -4.29
N HIS A 58 -22.07 4.07 -3.89
CA HIS A 58 -22.42 4.05 -2.47
C HIS A 58 -22.02 2.75 -1.74
N LYS A 59 -21.81 1.65 -2.46
CA LYS A 59 -21.37 0.38 -1.87
C LYS A 59 -19.92 0.38 -1.44
N CYS A 60 -19.17 1.47 -1.63
CA CYS A 60 -17.81 1.58 -1.10
C CYS A 60 -17.75 1.44 0.43
N ASN A 61 -18.85 1.70 1.14
CA ASN A 61 -18.99 1.49 2.58
C ASN A 61 -19.03 0.01 3.01
N GLU A 62 -19.26 -0.93 2.08
CA GLU A 62 -19.21 -2.38 2.37
C GLU A 62 -17.76 -2.91 2.48
N TYR A 63 -16.77 -2.09 2.15
CA TYR A 63 -15.36 -2.49 2.15
C TYR A 63 -14.64 -1.98 3.39
N THR A 64 -13.49 -2.59 3.65
CA THR A 64 -12.55 -2.19 4.70
C THR A 64 -11.21 -1.86 4.06
N ILE A 65 -10.64 -0.70 4.37
CA ILE A 65 -9.27 -0.38 3.94
C ILE A 65 -8.25 -0.97 4.91
N ALA A 66 -7.28 -1.75 4.39
CA ALA A 66 -6.17 -2.30 5.15
C ALA A 66 -4.84 -1.94 4.49
N CYS A 67 -3.97 -1.25 5.20
CA CYS A 67 -2.64 -0.91 4.69
C CYS A 67 -1.64 -2.04 4.96
N VAL A 68 -0.73 -2.29 4.01
CA VAL A 68 0.34 -3.29 4.16
C VAL A 68 1.26 -2.88 5.32
N PRO A 69 1.53 -3.79 6.28
CA PRO A 69 2.38 -3.50 7.43
C PRO A 69 3.79 -3.03 7.06
N ALA A 70 4.23 -1.95 7.70
CA ALA A 70 5.60 -1.43 7.57
C ALA A 70 6.59 -2.25 8.42
N SER A 71 7.86 -1.82 8.50
CA SER A 71 8.90 -2.55 9.24
C SER A 71 8.72 -2.53 10.76
N SER A 72 7.92 -1.60 11.29
CA SER A 72 7.56 -1.50 12.70
C SER A 72 6.19 -0.87 12.89
N ASN A 73 5.61 -1.02 14.08
CA ASN A 73 4.31 -0.41 14.41
C ASN A 73 4.38 1.14 14.37
N ALA A 74 5.49 1.73 14.78
CA ALA A 74 5.70 3.17 14.73
C ALA A 74 5.68 3.70 13.27
N GLU A 75 6.42 3.05 12.37
CA GLU A 75 6.43 3.41 10.95
C GLU A 75 5.08 3.15 10.27
N TYR A 76 4.41 2.06 10.63
CA TYR A 76 3.08 1.74 10.11
C TYR A 76 2.08 2.85 10.44
N ARG A 77 2.03 3.26 11.72
CA ARG A 77 1.15 4.35 12.18
C ARG A 77 1.55 5.69 11.58
N HIS A 78 2.83 6.02 11.57
CA HIS A 78 3.35 7.27 11.01
C HIS A 78 2.96 7.44 9.54
N ARG A 79 3.10 6.39 8.75
CA ARG A 79 2.87 6.43 7.30
C ARG A 79 1.38 6.37 6.93
N PHE A 80 0.61 5.51 7.60
CA PHE A 80 -0.71 5.13 7.11
C PHE A 80 -1.89 5.64 7.94
N SER A 81 -1.71 6.07 9.21
CA SER A 81 -2.86 6.42 10.05
C SER A 81 -3.70 7.55 9.49
N TYR A 82 -3.06 8.63 9.06
CA TYR A 82 -3.79 9.76 8.48
C TYR A 82 -4.43 9.39 7.14
N PHE A 83 -3.68 8.76 6.24
CA PHE A 83 -4.18 8.33 4.95
C PHE A 83 -5.41 7.41 5.06
N SER A 84 -5.30 6.32 5.85
CA SER A 84 -6.38 5.35 5.99
C SER A 84 -7.63 5.96 6.65
N HIS A 85 -7.44 6.89 7.60
CA HIS A 85 -8.54 7.64 8.19
C HIS A 85 -9.28 8.48 7.14
N VAL A 86 -8.55 9.23 6.31
CA VAL A 86 -9.17 10.07 5.25
C VAL A 86 -9.95 9.21 4.25
N VAL A 87 -9.38 8.09 3.79
CA VAL A 87 -10.05 7.17 2.87
C VAL A 87 -11.32 6.59 3.52
N ALA A 88 -11.21 6.09 4.74
CA ALA A 88 -12.33 5.51 5.47
C ALA A 88 -13.47 6.50 5.68
N CYS A 89 -13.17 7.73 6.12
CA CYS A 89 -14.17 8.77 6.29
C CYS A 89 -14.89 9.13 4.97
N ARG A 90 -14.14 9.30 3.88
CA ARG A 90 -14.71 9.73 2.60
C ARG A 90 -15.49 8.62 1.88
N CYS A 91 -15.12 7.38 2.06
CA CYS A 91 -15.87 6.21 1.54
C CYS A 91 -16.91 5.68 2.53
N GLN A 92 -16.98 6.24 3.74
CA GLN A 92 -17.85 5.76 4.84
C GLN A 92 -17.62 4.26 5.13
N GLN A 93 -16.35 3.81 5.03
CA GLN A 93 -15.95 2.43 5.16
C GLN A 93 -15.14 2.18 6.45
N ASP A 94 -15.01 0.91 6.82
CA ASP A 94 -14.21 0.53 7.98
C ASP A 94 -12.70 0.70 7.71
N ASN A 95 -11.96 1.00 8.78
CA ASN A 95 -10.50 1.17 8.77
C ASN A 95 -9.83 0.09 9.62
N ALA A 96 -9.07 -0.79 8.98
CA ALA A 96 -8.38 -1.88 9.65
C ALA A 96 -7.18 -1.46 10.51
N MET A 97 -6.81 -0.17 10.54
CA MET A 97 -5.58 0.33 11.18
C MET A 97 -5.45 -0.06 12.66
N GLN A 98 -6.55 -0.07 13.41
CA GLN A 98 -6.55 -0.43 14.83
C GLN A 98 -6.61 -1.94 15.09
N HIS A 99 -6.99 -2.73 14.07
CA HIS A 99 -7.20 -4.18 14.13
C HIS A 99 -5.99 -4.96 13.61
N ILE A 100 -4.90 -4.24 13.26
CA ILE A 100 -3.61 -4.82 12.86
C ILE A 100 -2.54 -4.28 13.79
N LYS A 101 -1.84 -5.17 14.51
CA LYS A 101 -0.73 -4.83 15.39
C LYS A 101 0.56 -5.44 14.85
N ILE A 102 1.64 -4.66 14.86
CA ILE A 102 2.96 -5.11 14.48
C ILE A 102 3.79 -5.22 15.75
N LEU A 103 4.26 -6.42 16.06
CA LEU A 103 5.14 -6.70 17.18
C LEU A 103 6.57 -6.87 16.67
N GLY A 104 7.53 -6.26 17.36
CA GLY A 104 8.92 -6.27 16.96
C GLY A 104 9.23 -5.32 15.79
N LYS A 105 10.40 -5.53 15.18
CA LYS A 105 10.90 -4.74 14.05
C LYS A 105 11.50 -5.66 13.00
N ARG A 106 11.10 -5.46 11.75
CA ARG A 106 11.72 -6.15 10.62
C ARG A 106 12.96 -5.37 10.19
N GLU A 107 14.12 -6.01 10.21
CA GLU A 107 15.33 -5.42 9.64
C GLU A 107 15.27 -5.38 8.12
N ALA A 108 15.81 -4.31 7.54
CA ALA A 108 15.90 -4.20 6.09
C ALA A 108 16.91 -5.24 5.57
N LEU A 109 16.49 -6.04 4.59
CA LEU A 109 17.40 -6.91 3.84
C LEU A 109 18.41 -6.04 3.06
N HIS A 110 19.57 -5.77 3.64
CA HIS A 110 20.69 -5.28 2.87
C HIS A 110 21.22 -6.48 2.05
N ARG A 111 21.08 -6.38 0.73
CA ARG A 111 21.70 -7.33 -0.20
C ARG A 111 23.23 -7.17 -0.12
N THR A 112 23.86 -7.88 0.77
CA THR A 112 25.28 -8.21 0.68
C THR A 112 25.42 -9.52 -0.09
N ALA A 113 26.48 -9.64 -0.88
CA ALA A 113 26.70 -10.76 -1.81
C ALA A 113 26.86 -12.15 -1.14
N ASN A 114 26.83 -12.22 0.17
CA ASN A 114 26.85 -13.46 0.95
C ASN A 114 25.49 -13.68 1.61
N HIS A 115 24.87 -14.82 1.32
CA HIS A 115 23.61 -15.28 1.90
C HIS A 115 23.69 -15.31 3.43
N VAL A 116 23.28 -14.23 4.09
CA VAL A 116 22.93 -14.27 5.50
C VAL A 116 21.42 -14.35 5.57
N VAL A 117 20.89 -15.49 5.99
CA VAL A 117 19.47 -15.65 6.36
C VAL A 117 19.25 -14.75 7.57
N GLN A 118 18.57 -13.60 7.37
CA GLN A 118 18.15 -12.77 8.51
C GLN A 118 17.00 -13.46 9.21
N ASP A 119 17.21 -13.72 10.48
CA ASP A 119 16.20 -14.23 11.40
C ASP A 119 15.17 -13.11 11.69
N ASN A 120 13.99 -13.20 11.09
CA ASN A 120 12.85 -12.33 11.34
C ASN A 120 12.04 -12.79 12.58
N SER A 121 12.63 -13.56 13.49
CA SER A 121 11.96 -14.20 14.63
C SER A 121 11.20 -13.23 15.54
N ASN A 122 11.55 -11.93 15.50
CA ASN A 122 10.96 -10.90 16.34
C ASN A 122 9.88 -10.05 15.63
N TYR A 123 9.58 -10.31 14.34
CA TYR A 123 8.58 -9.55 13.60
C TYR A 123 7.30 -10.37 13.40
N HIS A 124 6.23 -9.98 14.07
CA HIS A 124 4.93 -10.64 13.99
C HIS A 124 3.83 -9.63 13.68
N ILE A 125 2.87 -10.05 12.86
CA ILE A 125 1.65 -9.30 12.58
C ILE A 125 0.51 -10.02 13.28
N VAL A 126 -0.23 -9.31 14.13
CA VAL A 126 -1.38 -9.83 14.87
C VAL A 126 -2.63 -9.17 14.34
N PHE A 127 -3.63 -9.98 14.00
CA PHE A 127 -4.92 -9.57 13.48
C PHE A 127 -6.02 -9.80 14.50
N ASP A 128 -6.96 -8.85 14.57
CA ASP A 128 -8.24 -9.02 15.24
C ASP A 128 -9.16 -9.88 14.35
N LYS A 129 -9.19 -11.18 14.62
CA LYS A 129 -9.94 -12.13 13.79
C LYS A 129 -11.44 -11.90 13.82
N GLU A 130 -12.01 -11.41 14.93
CA GLU A 130 -13.43 -11.09 15.03
C GLU A 130 -13.78 -9.94 14.11
N PHE A 131 -12.91 -8.92 14.05
CA PHE A 131 -13.07 -7.81 13.12
C PHE A 131 -12.99 -8.27 11.66
N PHE A 132 -12.04 -9.12 11.30
CA PHE A 132 -11.82 -9.50 9.89
C PHE A 132 -12.80 -10.55 9.36
N ALA A 133 -13.50 -11.29 10.22
CA ALA A 133 -14.39 -12.37 9.82
C ALA A 133 -15.47 -11.93 8.82
N GLY A 134 -15.41 -12.44 7.59
CA GLY A 134 -16.34 -12.14 6.49
C GLY A 134 -16.26 -10.73 5.89
N ARG A 135 -15.29 -9.89 6.30
CA ARG A 135 -15.12 -8.54 5.75
C ARG A 135 -14.49 -8.54 4.38
N LYS A 136 -15.01 -7.72 3.48
CA LYS A 136 -14.41 -7.44 2.17
C LYS A 136 -13.30 -6.40 2.34
N VAL A 137 -12.05 -6.79 2.11
CA VAL A 137 -10.88 -5.96 2.35
C VAL A 137 -10.23 -5.52 1.04
N ILE A 138 -9.98 -4.21 0.92
CA ILE A 138 -9.11 -3.61 -0.09
C ILE A 138 -7.75 -3.33 0.56
N ILE A 139 -6.70 -3.91 0.01
CA ILE A 139 -5.33 -3.68 0.46
C ILE A 139 -4.78 -2.41 -0.18
N PHE A 140 -4.01 -1.65 0.59
CA PHE A 140 -3.25 -0.50 0.08
C PHE A 140 -1.78 -0.57 0.49
N ASP A 141 -0.89 -0.17 -0.46
CA ASP A 141 0.52 0.13 -0.19
C ASP A 141 0.98 1.30 -1.09
N ASP A 142 2.08 1.95 -0.75
CA ASP A 142 2.59 3.08 -1.51
C ASP A 142 3.24 2.65 -2.83
N LEU A 143 4.06 1.61 -2.82
CA LEU A 143 4.87 1.20 -3.97
C LEU A 143 4.90 -0.32 -4.12
N VAL A 144 4.46 -0.82 -5.27
CA VAL A 144 4.62 -2.21 -5.63
C VAL A 144 5.85 -2.44 -6.52
N THR A 145 6.62 -3.47 -6.21
CA THR A 145 7.70 -3.99 -7.07
C THR A 145 7.25 -5.29 -7.76
N THR A 146 7.40 -6.42 -7.11
CA THR A 146 6.89 -7.73 -7.55
C THR A 146 5.44 -7.97 -7.11
N GLY A 147 5.04 -7.39 -6.00
CA GLY A 147 3.74 -7.60 -5.37
C GLY A 147 3.73 -8.70 -4.31
N THR A 148 4.85 -9.40 -4.09
CA THR A 148 4.96 -10.49 -3.12
C THR A 148 4.54 -10.06 -1.70
N THR A 149 4.93 -8.86 -1.27
CA THR A 149 4.55 -8.35 0.07
C THR A 149 3.04 -8.22 0.21
N ALA A 150 2.36 -7.68 -0.81
CA ALA A 150 0.90 -7.54 -0.80
C ALA A 150 0.19 -8.90 -0.90
N GLU A 151 0.76 -9.86 -1.65
CA GLU A 151 0.24 -11.24 -1.73
C GLU A 151 0.35 -11.96 -0.40
N ASN A 152 1.51 -11.88 0.26
CA ASN A 152 1.69 -12.46 1.59
C ASN A 152 0.73 -11.84 2.60
N PHE A 153 0.55 -10.52 2.55
CA PHE A 153 -0.38 -9.83 3.43
C PHE A 153 -1.84 -10.23 3.15
N ALA A 154 -2.21 -10.41 1.87
CA ALA A 154 -3.51 -10.92 1.48
C ALA A 154 -3.77 -12.32 2.05
N SER A 155 -2.79 -13.23 2.00
CA SER A 155 -2.90 -14.58 2.57
C SER A 155 -3.14 -14.52 4.09
N LEU A 156 -2.40 -13.67 4.81
CA LEU A 156 -2.59 -13.49 6.25
C LEU A 156 -3.98 -12.91 6.61
N LEU A 157 -4.49 -11.97 5.82
CA LEU A 157 -5.85 -11.44 6.00
C LEU A 157 -6.92 -12.52 5.75
N GLN A 158 -6.72 -13.39 4.75
CA GLN A 158 -7.61 -14.52 4.48
C GLN A 158 -7.58 -15.54 5.61
N GLU A 159 -6.41 -15.83 6.18
CA GLU A 159 -6.27 -16.67 7.39
C GLU A 159 -6.96 -16.05 8.62
N ALA A 160 -7.06 -14.72 8.66
CA ALA A 160 -7.82 -14.01 9.68
C ALA A 160 -9.34 -13.96 9.39
N GLY A 161 -9.79 -14.54 8.28
CA GLY A 161 -11.21 -14.64 7.91
C GLY A 161 -11.73 -13.57 6.94
N ALA A 162 -10.85 -12.71 6.39
CA ALA A 162 -11.26 -11.66 5.45
C ALA A 162 -11.42 -12.19 4.01
N GLU A 163 -12.27 -11.53 3.22
CA GLU A 163 -12.36 -11.65 1.78
C GLU A 163 -11.53 -10.55 1.11
N VAL A 164 -10.36 -10.88 0.56
CA VAL A 164 -9.48 -9.89 -0.08
C VAL A 164 -9.93 -9.63 -1.51
N MET A 165 -10.39 -8.41 -1.78
CA MET A 165 -10.96 -8.00 -3.08
C MET A 165 -9.91 -7.52 -4.07
N GLY A 166 -8.79 -7.02 -3.60
CA GLY A 166 -7.69 -6.52 -4.43
C GLY A 166 -6.70 -5.66 -3.66
N ALA A 167 -5.68 -5.18 -4.38
CA ALA A 167 -4.66 -4.29 -3.84
C ALA A 167 -4.47 -3.05 -4.72
N LEU A 168 -4.38 -1.90 -4.08
CA LEU A 168 -4.20 -0.58 -4.69
C LEU A 168 -2.85 -0.01 -4.27
N PHE A 169 -2.16 0.62 -5.21
CA PHE A 169 -0.83 1.19 -5.00
C PHE A 169 -0.76 2.59 -5.61
N ILE A 170 -0.02 3.49 -4.99
CA ILE A 170 0.27 4.80 -5.61
C ILE A 170 1.06 4.56 -6.90
N ALA A 171 2.11 3.74 -6.85
CA ALA A 171 2.94 3.49 -8.02
C ALA A 171 3.48 2.06 -8.10
N LYS A 172 3.86 1.65 -9.32
CA LYS A 172 4.61 0.43 -9.59
C LYS A 172 6.03 0.76 -9.98
N SER A 173 7.01 0.12 -9.34
CA SER A 173 8.42 0.27 -9.68
C SER A 173 8.74 -0.37 -11.03
N VAL A 174 9.39 0.38 -11.91
CA VAL A 174 9.75 -0.05 -13.28
C VAL A 174 11.24 0.19 -13.53
N LYS A 175 11.81 -0.53 -14.52
CA LYS A 175 13.21 -0.32 -14.97
C LYS A 175 13.33 0.74 -16.07
N GLY A 176 12.20 1.12 -16.70
CA GLY A 176 12.05 2.15 -17.71
C GLY A 176 10.58 2.50 -17.83
N ILE A 177 10.26 3.74 -18.20
CA ILE A 177 8.87 4.19 -18.34
C ILE A 177 8.29 3.68 -19.64
N SER A 178 7.10 3.10 -19.61
CA SER A 178 6.43 2.62 -20.81
C SER A 178 5.98 3.78 -21.70
N LYS A 179 6.13 3.62 -23.02
CA LYS A 179 5.65 4.61 -24.01
C LYS A 179 4.15 4.92 -23.86
N LYS A 180 3.36 3.98 -23.34
CA LYS A 180 1.92 4.12 -23.14
C LYS A 180 1.57 5.17 -22.07
N LEU A 181 2.35 5.22 -20.99
CA LEU A 181 2.15 6.21 -19.92
C LEU A 181 2.72 7.58 -20.30
N TYR A 182 3.80 7.63 -21.08
CA TYR A 182 4.37 8.88 -21.57
C TYR A 182 3.35 9.71 -22.37
N ASN A 183 2.45 9.04 -23.12
CA ASN A 183 1.41 9.71 -23.92
C ASN A 183 0.16 10.13 -23.12
N GLN A 184 -0.05 9.62 -21.90
CA GLN A 184 -1.17 10.03 -21.04
C GLN A 184 -0.90 11.35 -20.28
N TYR A 185 0.33 11.85 -20.33
CA TYR A 185 0.79 13.04 -19.60
C TYR A 185 1.23 14.19 -20.54
N LYS A 186 0.92 14.08 -21.85
CA LYS A 186 0.94 15.20 -22.78
C LYS A 186 -0.46 15.84 -22.83
#